data_67390d738b5b177b762bb423d1fd96c3
#
_entry.id   67390d738b5b177b762bb423d1fd96c3
#
_cell.length_a   1.000
_cell.length_b   1.000
_cell.length_c   1.000
_cell.angle_alpha   90.00
_cell.angle_beta   90.00
_cell.angle_gamma   90.00
#
_symmetry.space_group_name_H-M   'P 1'
#
loop_
_entity.id
_entity.type
_entity.pdbx_description
1 polymer ?
#
loop_
_entity_poly.entity_id
_entity_poly.type
_entity_poly.pdbx_seq_one_letter_code
_entity_poly.pdbx_strand_id
1 'polypeptide(L)'
;MVNYERGDIVNKSRINVTIDYLKNEKEGLYFDRKRAKISNQDLANEIASFANANGGLIAVGITDSGVIEGFNHYGLDKLNNLQKVVSGYLNPSPVYESELFNVKNDNNEDDCVLLFYIEPAMNYIVRNNKDEVYCRQGDSSIKLTSDQVRSLEYDRKERDFENELLLDSTVDDIDLDIMSIYKSKIDTDLSNEEVLKARGFLREKNGVLHFTKAGMLLFGKNPSVYLPSARVRVLKFEGVDFKVGADMNIVKDRTFDSCLYKTIAQAKDFINSQLREFTHLNQNGIFETIPEYPEFAWYEGLVNAVTHRDYSNSGEYITIKLFDDRLEILSPGKLGGFVTLDTMKTKRYSRNPQIARVLNELGIVRELNEGVKRIYSEMQSFFLKDPIYSEPDMNSVLLVLENNIVMRSKRKEENMLKSDIIQEKWDSLNYLEQKVLSTIYDKGEITSEETAKLIDRGKTTAVKLLNKLIDMNLIVWVGTCKSDTKGKYIIK
;
A
#
# COMPACT_ATOMS: atom_id res chain seq x y z
N MET A 1 15.03 -10.25 16.92
CA MET A 1 14.20 -9.60 15.87
C MET A 1 14.91 -8.32 15.46
N VAL A 2 15.48 -8.30 14.29
CA VAL A 2 16.00 -7.06 13.70
C VAL A 2 14.79 -6.32 13.16
N ASN A 3 14.36 -5.27 13.85
CA ASN A 3 13.34 -4.36 13.32
C ASN A 3 13.96 -3.58 12.17
N TYR A 4 13.71 -4.02 10.93
CA TYR A 4 13.88 -3.17 9.77
C TYR A 4 12.88 -2.02 9.90
N GLU A 5 13.35 -0.80 10.09
CA GLU A 5 12.58 0.37 9.70
C GLU A 5 12.51 0.33 8.18
N ARG A 6 11.34 -0.06 7.67
CA ARG A 6 11.07 -0.33 6.26
C ARG A 6 11.34 0.92 5.43
N GLY A 7 12.33 0.83 4.57
CA GLY A 7 12.71 1.86 3.61
C GLY A 7 14.14 2.35 3.68
N ASP A 8 14.92 1.75 4.54
CA ASP A 8 16.36 2.01 4.57
C ASP A 8 17.05 1.14 3.52
N ILE A 9 17.95 1.77 2.78
CA ILE A 9 18.88 1.12 1.83
C ILE A 9 19.54 -0.06 2.55
N VAL A 10 19.47 -1.24 1.96
CA VAL A 10 20.15 -2.44 2.47
C VAL A 10 21.65 -2.24 2.29
N ASN A 11 22.28 -1.65 3.28
CA ASN A 11 23.72 -1.43 3.31
C ASN A 11 24.32 -2.38 4.35
N LYS A 12 25.51 -2.92 4.08
CA LYS A 12 26.31 -3.77 4.98
C LYS A 12 26.35 -3.25 6.42
N SER A 13 26.39 -1.93 6.60
CA SER A 13 26.44 -1.27 7.93
C SER A 13 25.14 -1.43 8.74
N ARG A 14 24.04 -1.89 8.16
CA ARG A 14 22.70 -1.94 8.77
C ARG A 14 22.20 -3.34 9.09
N ILE A 15 22.80 -4.38 8.48
CA ILE A 15 22.44 -5.78 8.73
C ILE A 15 23.55 -6.38 9.61
N ASN A 16 23.21 -6.72 10.83
CA ASN A 16 24.11 -7.53 11.66
C ASN A 16 23.97 -8.99 11.25
N VAL A 17 24.71 -9.41 10.22
CA VAL A 17 24.68 -10.78 9.70
C VAL A 17 25.41 -11.67 10.70
N THR A 18 24.68 -12.66 11.20
CA THR A 18 25.20 -13.74 12.06
C THR A 18 24.98 -15.09 11.39
N ILE A 19 25.70 -16.13 11.83
CA ILE A 19 25.47 -17.50 11.35
C ILE A 19 24.04 -17.93 11.61
N ASP A 20 23.49 -17.56 12.75
CA ASP A 20 22.10 -17.87 13.12
C ASP A 20 21.11 -17.20 12.16
N TYR A 21 21.34 -15.91 11.81
CA TYR A 21 20.57 -15.19 10.80
C TYR A 21 20.61 -15.91 9.44
N LEU A 22 21.81 -16.25 8.97
CA LEU A 22 22.00 -16.93 7.69
C LEU A 22 21.31 -18.29 7.62
N LYS A 23 21.24 -19.03 8.75
CA LYS A 23 20.60 -20.34 8.82
C LYS A 23 19.07 -20.27 8.96
N ASN A 24 18.55 -19.36 9.75
CA ASN A 24 17.17 -19.40 10.25
C ASN A 24 16.27 -18.28 9.74
N GLU A 25 16.82 -17.20 9.14
CA GLU A 25 15.98 -16.12 8.60
C GLU A 25 15.09 -16.66 7.48
N LYS A 26 13.85 -16.20 7.42
CA LYS A 26 12.90 -16.62 6.38
C LYS A 26 13.22 -15.94 5.06
N GLU A 27 13.28 -16.71 3.97
CA GLU A 27 13.38 -16.16 2.60
C GLU A 27 12.15 -15.30 2.28
N GLY A 28 12.37 -14.20 1.56
CA GLY A 28 11.33 -13.24 1.28
C GLY A 28 11.81 -12.11 0.39
N LEU A 29 11.21 -10.94 0.55
CA LEU A 29 11.50 -9.76 -0.29
C LEU A 29 12.93 -9.23 -0.13
N TYR A 30 13.58 -9.47 1.02
CA TYR A 30 14.85 -8.83 1.38
C TYR A 30 15.98 -9.81 1.67
N PHE A 31 15.70 -11.11 1.70
CA PHE A 31 16.68 -12.15 2.00
C PHE A 31 16.44 -13.42 1.20
N ASP A 32 17.53 -14.03 0.71
CA ASP A 32 17.47 -15.30 0.00
C ASP A 32 18.76 -16.12 0.18
N ARG A 33 18.64 -17.44 0.16
CA ARG A 33 19.77 -18.41 0.17
C ARG A 33 19.91 -19.05 -1.17
N LYS A 34 21.15 -19.32 -1.55
CA LYS A 34 21.45 -20.09 -2.76
C LYS A 34 22.58 -21.05 -2.48
N ARG A 35 22.47 -22.23 -3.04
CA ARG A 35 23.52 -23.23 -2.95
C ARG A 35 24.75 -22.79 -3.73
N ALA A 36 25.96 -23.23 -3.31
CA ALA A 36 27.20 -22.91 -4.00
C ALA A 36 27.26 -23.42 -5.46
N LYS A 37 26.45 -24.44 -5.79
CA LYS A 37 26.36 -24.99 -7.18
C LYS A 37 25.60 -24.08 -8.15
N ILE A 38 24.94 -22.98 -7.69
CA ILE A 38 24.17 -22.08 -8.55
C ILE A 38 24.94 -21.68 -9.81
N SER A 39 24.25 -21.57 -10.95
CA SER A 39 24.87 -21.09 -12.18
C SER A 39 25.13 -19.58 -12.12
N ASN A 40 26.09 -19.07 -12.90
CA ASN A 40 26.34 -17.64 -13.00
C ASN A 40 25.11 -16.89 -13.52
N GLN A 41 24.38 -17.47 -14.48
CA GLN A 41 23.18 -16.88 -15.04
C GLN A 41 22.05 -16.79 -14.01
N ASP A 42 21.83 -17.87 -13.24
CA ASP A 42 20.78 -17.88 -12.24
C ASP A 42 21.09 -16.90 -11.10
N LEU A 43 22.36 -16.84 -10.65
CA LEU A 43 22.76 -15.85 -9.65
C LEU A 43 22.60 -14.40 -10.17
N ALA A 44 22.94 -14.16 -11.44
CA ALA A 44 22.71 -12.87 -12.06
C ALA A 44 21.22 -12.50 -12.07
N ASN A 45 20.35 -13.44 -12.42
CA ASN A 45 18.90 -13.22 -12.42
C ASN A 45 18.37 -12.91 -11.00
N GLU A 46 18.90 -13.62 -9.99
CA GLU A 46 18.56 -13.33 -8.57
C GLU A 46 19.01 -11.93 -8.18
N ILE A 47 20.26 -11.55 -8.45
CA ILE A 47 20.78 -10.20 -8.13
C ILE A 47 19.98 -9.12 -8.85
N ALA A 48 19.68 -9.32 -10.15
CA ALA A 48 18.83 -8.39 -10.91
C ALA A 48 17.44 -8.27 -10.30
N SER A 49 16.86 -9.38 -9.84
CA SER A 49 15.53 -9.40 -9.25
C SER A 49 15.44 -8.57 -7.97
N PHE A 50 16.45 -8.65 -7.11
CA PHE A 50 16.55 -7.84 -5.90
C PHE A 50 16.77 -6.37 -6.23
N ALA A 51 17.66 -6.05 -7.18
CA ALA A 51 17.90 -4.67 -7.62
C ALA A 51 16.65 -4.02 -8.23
N ASN A 52 15.90 -4.75 -9.03
CA ASN A 52 14.65 -4.26 -9.64
C ASN A 52 13.46 -4.21 -8.66
N ALA A 53 13.62 -4.77 -7.47
CA ALA A 53 12.66 -4.69 -6.38
C ALA A 53 13.15 -3.71 -5.28
N ASN A 54 13.27 -4.19 -4.06
CA ASN A 54 13.57 -3.37 -2.87
C ASN A 54 15.01 -3.52 -2.37
N GLY A 55 15.89 -4.15 -3.16
CA GLY A 55 17.22 -4.55 -2.70
C GLY A 55 17.15 -5.72 -1.72
N GLY A 56 18.28 -6.08 -1.11
CA GLY A 56 18.31 -7.15 -0.13
C GLY A 56 19.66 -7.84 -0.01
N LEU A 57 19.65 -8.97 0.70
CA LEU A 57 20.82 -9.81 0.93
C LEU A 57 20.62 -11.17 0.27
N ILE A 58 21.59 -11.59 -0.54
CA ILE A 58 21.68 -12.95 -1.06
C ILE A 58 22.90 -13.63 -0.42
N ALA A 59 22.67 -14.79 0.19
CA ALA A 59 23.72 -15.63 0.78
C ALA A 59 23.94 -16.89 -0.09
N VAL A 60 25.13 -17.02 -0.70
CA VAL A 60 25.48 -18.13 -1.58
C VAL A 60 26.42 -19.08 -0.85
N GLY A 61 26.13 -20.37 -0.87
CA GLY A 61 26.83 -21.41 -0.13
C GLY A 61 26.00 -22.02 1.01
N ILE A 62 24.68 -21.72 1.02
CA ILE A 62 23.72 -22.23 2.01
C ILE A 62 22.54 -22.86 1.27
N THR A 63 22.01 -23.96 1.77
CA THR A 63 20.79 -24.57 1.23
C THR A 63 19.54 -23.87 1.73
N ASP A 64 18.40 -24.07 1.09
CA ASP A 64 17.10 -23.55 1.51
C ASP A 64 16.71 -24.00 2.92
N SER A 65 17.23 -25.15 3.39
CA SER A 65 17.06 -25.67 4.76
C SER A 65 18.03 -25.08 5.79
N GLY A 66 18.90 -24.13 5.40
CA GLY A 66 19.86 -23.49 6.31
C GLY A 66 21.17 -24.28 6.53
N VAL A 67 21.41 -25.37 5.77
CA VAL A 67 22.67 -26.14 5.83
C VAL A 67 23.77 -25.35 5.14
N ILE A 68 24.88 -25.09 5.83
CA ILE A 68 26.05 -24.40 5.28
C ILE A 68 26.88 -25.40 4.49
N GLU A 69 26.80 -25.34 3.15
CA GLU A 69 27.63 -26.15 2.25
C GLU A 69 29.04 -25.57 2.07
N GLY A 70 29.13 -24.24 2.09
CA GLY A 70 30.38 -23.52 1.78
C GLY A 70 30.89 -23.72 0.35
N PHE A 71 32.16 -23.43 0.12
CA PHE A 71 32.81 -23.52 -1.21
C PHE A 71 33.95 -24.50 -1.27
N ASN A 72 34.41 -25.09 -0.16
CA ASN A 72 35.55 -26.03 -0.16
C ASN A 72 35.40 -27.16 -1.19
N HIS A 73 34.18 -27.69 -1.32
CA HIS A 73 33.89 -28.76 -2.26
C HIS A 73 33.85 -28.30 -3.73
N TYR A 74 33.52 -27.01 -3.97
CA TYR A 74 33.37 -26.46 -5.32
C TYR A 74 34.61 -25.77 -5.87
N GLY A 75 35.57 -25.44 -5.02
CA GLY A 75 36.85 -24.84 -5.33
C GLY A 75 36.82 -23.32 -5.58
N LEU A 76 38.00 -22.73 -5.53
CA LEU A 76 38.21 -21.29 -5.69
C LEU A 76 37.77 -20.72 -7.03
N ASP A 77 37.89 -21.50 -8.12
CA ASP A 77 37.46 -21.04 -9.44
C ASP A 77 35.96 -20.79 -9.51
N LYS A 78 35.16 -21.65 -8.87
CA LYS A 78 33.71 -21.44 -8.78
C LYS A 78 33.38 -20.17 -7.99
N LEU A 79 34.01 -19.99 -6.84
CA LEU A 79 33.82 -18.80 -6.01
C LEU A 79 34.20 -17.51 -6.77
N ASN A 80 35.36 -17.48 -7.40
CA ASN A 80 35.85 -16.33 -8.18
C ASN A 80 34.89 -15.98 -9.35
N ASN A 81 34.32 -17.00 -10.02
CA ASN A 81 33.36 -16.79 -11.10
C ASN A 81 32.06 -16.19 -10.59
N LEU A 82 31.57 -16.64 -9.44
CA LEU A 82 30.34 -16.06 -8.82
C LEU A 82 30.56 -14.63 -8.33
N GLN A 83 31.73 -14.30 -7.80
CA GLN A 83 32.05 -12.91 -7.41
C GLN A 83 32.03 -11.93 -8.59
N LYS A 84 32.36 -12.38 -9.79
CA LYS A 84 32.38 -11.56 -11.01
C LYS A 84 31.06 -11.53 -11.78
N VAL A 85 30.02 -12.18 -11.27
CA VAL A 85 28.77 -12.37 -12.01
C VAL A 85 28.10 -11.06 -12.40
N VAL A 86 28.14 -10.06 -11.53
CA VAL A 86 27.50 -8.77 -11.78
C VAL A 86 28.09 -8.10 -13.03
N SER A 87 29.41 -7.98 -13.09
CA SER A 87 30.10 -7.29 -14.20
C SER A 87 29.98 -8.04 -15.55
N GLY A 88 29.79 -9.34 -15.52
CA GLY A 88 29.73 -10.17 -16.75
C GLY A 88 28.31 -10.42 -17.27
N TYR A 89 27.30 -10.27 -16.43
CA TYR A 89 25.96 -10.75 -16.76
C TYR A 89 24.87 -9.67 -16.59
N LEU A 90 25.14 -8.52 -15.96
CA LEU A 90 24.14 -7.50 -15.69
C LEU A 90 24.49 -6.15 -16.31
N ASN A 91 23.50 -5.51 -16.94
CA ASN A 91 23.61 -4.19 -17.54
C ASN A 91 22.31 -3.38 -17.38
N PRO A 92 22.35 -2.14 -16.82
CA PRO A 92 23.48 -1.60 -16.07
C PRO A 92 23.76 -2.42 -14.81
N SER A 93 24.99 -2.36 -14.31
CA SER A 93 25.34 -2.96 -13.02
C SER A 93 24.55 -2.34 -11.90
N PRO A 94 23.91 -3.13 -11.02
CA PRO A 94 23.30 -2.60 -9.81
C PRO A 94 24.38 -2.08 -8.83
N VAL A 95 23.97 -1.23 -7.91
CA VAL A 95 24.80 -0.89 -6.76
C VAL A 95 24.77 -2.04 -5.77
N TYR A 96 25.94 -2.57 -5.41
CA TYR A 96 26.05 -3.71 -4.51
C TYR A 96 27.38 -3.72 -3.77
N GLU A 97 27.40 -4.41 -2.65
CA GLU A 97 28.61 -4.83 -1.95
C GLU A 97 28.67 -6.35 -1.90
N SER A 98 29.86 -6.94 -1.95
CA SER A 98 30.01 -8.37 -1.73
C SER A 98 31.15 -8.67 -0.77
N GLU A 99 30.98 -9.71 0.04
CA GLU A 99 32.01 -10.17 0.98
C GLU A 99 32.01 -11.67 1.13
N LEU A 100 33.16 -12.19 1.57
CA LEU A 100 33.28 -13.56 2.03
C LEU A 100 33.11 -13.62 3.55
N PHE A 101 32.05 -14.24 3.99
CA PHE A 101 31.75 -14.43 5.40
C PHE A 101 32.29 -15.78 5.87
N ASN A 102 33.30 -15.75 6.73
CA ASN A 102 33.97 -16.96 7.23
C ASN A 102 33.02 -17.72 8.18
N VAL A 103 32.86 -19.00 7.93
CA VAL A 103 31.97 -19.89 8.69
C VAL A 103 32.62 -21.25 8.88
N LYS A 104 32.07 -22.04 9.77
CA LYS A 104 32.26 -23.51 9.76
C LYS A 104 31.09 -24.13 9.00
N ASN A 105 31.42 -24.98 8.02
CA ASN A 105 30.40 -25.76 7.32
C ASN A 105 29.79 -26.82 8.24
N ASP A 106 28.76 -27.51 7.81
CA ASP A 106 28.09 -28.51 8.66
C ASP A 106 28.94 -29.76 8.93
N ASN A 107 30.08 -29.91 8.25
CA ASN A 107 31.14 -30.89 8.60
C ASN A 107 32.12 -30.34 9.64
N ASN A 108 31.88 -29.16 10.20
CA ASN A 108 32.75 -28.45 11.16
C ASN A 108 34.14 -28.06 10.61
N GLU A 109 34.26 -27.90 9.30
CA GLU A 109 35.46 -27.44 8.58
C GLU A 109 35.36 -25.92 8.38
N ASP A 110 36.51 -25.23 8.38
CA ASP A 110 36.57 -23.81 8.05
C ASP A 110 36.26 -23.62 6.58
N ASP A 111 35.27 -22.76 6.28
CA ASP A 111 34.75 -22.49 4.95
C ASP A 111 34.22 -21.04 4.86
N CYS A 112 33.61 -20.66 3.76
CA CYS A 112 33.03 -19.34 3.58
C CYS A 112 31.67 -19.39 2.87
N VAL A 113 30.88 -18.34 3.10
CA VAL A 113 29.64 -18.02 2.40
C VAL A 113 29.87 -16.70 1.66
N LEU A 114 29.44 -16.62 0.41
CA LEU A 114 29.52 -15.40 -0.38
C LEU A 114 28.22 -14.61 -0.20
N LEU A 115 28.33 -13.39 0.33
CA LEU A 115 27.21 -12.48 0.57
C LEU A 115 27.17 -11.39 -0.48
N PHE A 116 25.98 -11.08 -0.99
CA PHE A 116 25.71 -9.92 -1.84
C PHE A 116 24.67 -9.02 -1.15
N TYR A 117 25.08 -7.82 -0.81
CA TYR A 117 24.23 -6.73 -0.34
C TYR A 117 23.84 -5.88 -1.54
N ILE A 118 22.58 -5.91 -1.96
CA ILE A 118 22.10 -5.32 -3.19
C ILE A 118 21.23 -4.12 -2.86
N GLU A 119 21.57 -2.95 -3.42
CA GLU A 119 20.73 -1.77 -3.31
C GLU A 119 19.64 -1.78 -4.39
N PRO A 120 18.46 -1.19 -4.09
CA PRO A 120 17.41 -1.04 -5.07
C PRO A 120 17.83 -0.07 -6.20
N ALA A 121 17.60 -0.47 -7.44
CA ALA A 121 17.84 0.38 -8.61
C ALA A 121 16.72 1.43 -8.74
N MET A 122 16.97 2.66 -8.25
CA MET A 122 15.95 3.70 -8.10
C MET A 122 15.46 4.31 -9.42
N ASN A 123 16.38 4.50 -10.39
CA ASN A 123 16.13 5.29 -11.59
C ASN A 123 16.52 4.55 -12.87
N TYR A 124 16.70 3.25 -12.82
CA TYR A 124 17.06 2.42 -13.95
C TYR A 124 16.60 0.98 -13.71
N ILE A 125 16.60 0.17 -14.77
CA ILE A 125 16.24 -1.24 -14.73
C ILE A 125 17.49 -2.07 -14.99
N VAL A 126 17.75 -3.03 -14.10
CA VAL A 126 18.84 -4.00 -14.28
C VAL A 126 18.35 -5.14 -15.17
N ARG A 127 19.04 -5.34 -16.30
CA ARG A 127 18.78 -6.41 -17.27
C ARG A 127 19.91 -7.43 -17.24
N ASN A 128 19.59 -8.68 -17.51
CA ASN A 128 20.63 -9.67 -17.70
C ASN A 128 21.24 -9.59 -19.13
N ASN A 129 22.27 -10.37 -19.41
CA ASN A 129 22.95 -10.40 -20.70
C ASN A 129 22.11 -10.92 -21.89
N LYS A 130 20.85 -11.36 -21.61
CA LYS A 130 19.86 -11.73 -22.63
C LYS A 130 18.76 -10.66 -22.77
N ASP A 131 18.96 -9.47 -22.21
CA ASP A 131 17.99 -8.38 -22.15
C ASP A 131 16.69 -8.74 -21.41
N GLU A 132 16.75 -9.70 -20.49
CA GLU A 132 15.62 -10.12 -19.67
C GLU A 132 15.61 -9.35 -18.34
N VAL A 133 14.41 -9.04 -17.86
CA VAL A 133 14.19 -8.35 -16.59
C VAL A 133 13.56 -9.31 -15.59
N TYR A 134 14.17 -9.41 -14.42
CA TYR A 134 13.68 -10.18 -13.29
C TYR A 134 13.32 -9.23 -12.14
N CYS A 135 12.27 -9.56 -11.37
CA CYS A 135 11.84 -8.81 -10.19
C CYS A 135 11.50 -9.76 -9.05
N ARG A 136 11.85 -9.39 -7.83
CA ARG A 136 11.54 -10.16 -6.63
C ARG A 136 10.06 -10.00 -6.25
N GLN A 137 9.36 -11.13 -6.06
CA GLN A 137 7.98 -11.19 -5.63
C GLN A 137 7.85 -12.24 -4.52
N GLY A 138 7.63 -11.77 -3.29
CA GLY A 138 7.67 -12.66 -2.13
C GLY A 138 9.04 -13.30 -1.95
N ASP A 139 9.10 -14.62 -2.00
CA ASP A 139 10.32 -15.44 -1.92
C ASP A 139 10.85 -15.89 -3.29
N SER A 140 10.26 -15.43 -4.39
CA SER A 140 10.58 -15.89 -5.75
C SER A 140 11.08 -14.77 -6.63
N SER A 141 11.99 -15.07 -7.55
CA SER A 141 12.47 -14.18 -8.60
C SER A 141 11.76 -14.51 -9.91
N ILE A 142 10.94 -13.59 -10.39
CA ILE A 142 10.06 -13.80 -11.54
C ILE A 142 10.56 -13.00 -12.73
N LYS A 143 10.63 -13.64 -13.91
CA LYS A 143 10.87 -12.97 -15.18
C LYS A 143 9.63 -12.16 -15.55
N LEU A 144 9.81 -10.86 -15.78
CA LEU A 144 8.74 -9.96 -16.17
C LEU A 144 8.32 -10.15 -17.64
N THR A 145 7.03 -10.03 -17.90
CA THR A 145 6.48 -9.92 -19.26
C THR A 145 6.80 -8.56 -19.87
N SER A 146 6.65 -8.42 -21.19
CA SER A 146 6.91 -7.14 -21.89
C SER A 146 6.08 -5.98 -21.34
N ASP A 147 4.82 -6.23 -20.95
CA ASP A 147 3.96 -5.19 -20.38
C ASP A 147 4.39 -4.80 -18.96
N GLN A 148 4.81 -5.78 -18.15
CA GLN A 148 5.36 -5.52 -16.81
C GLN A 148 6.70 -4.77 -16.88
N VAL A 149 7.56 -5.10 -17.86
CA VAL A 149 8.80 -4.36 -18.10
C VAL A 149 8.48 -2.92 -18.48
N ARG A 150 7.51 -2.69 -19.39
CA ARG A 150 7.09 -1.36 -19.78
C ARG A 150 6.55 -0.54 -18.60
N SER A 151 5.75 -1.15 -17.73
CA SER A 151 5.29 -0.51 -16.50
C SER A 151 6.44 -0.13 -15.58
N LEU A 152 7.43 -1.03 -15.44
CA LEU A 152 8.62 -0.77 -14.63
C LEU A 152 9.50 0.35 -15.23
N GLU A 153 9.62 0.44 -16.57
CA GLU A 153 10.31 1.55 -17.26
C GLU A 153 9.70 2.91 -16.92
N TYR A 154 8.37 3.01 -16.88
CA TYR A 154 7.67 4.22 -16.44
C TYR A 154 7.88 4.49 -14.95
N ASP A 155 7.79 3.46 -14.10
CA ASP A 155 8.02 3.61 -12.66
C ASP A 155 9.45 4.08 -12.34
N ARG A 156 10.45 3.64 -13.12
CA ARG A 156 11.86 4.03 -12.97
C ARG A 156 12.21 5.31 -13.74
N LYS A 157 11.25 5.93 -14.43
CA LYS A 157 11.44 7.12 -15.27
C LYS A 157 12.43 6.94 -16.43
N GLU A 158 12.67 5.71 -16.85
CA GLU A 158 13.35 5.42 -18.13
C GLU A 158 12.46 5.85 -19.30
N ARG A 159 11.14 5.84 -19.10
CA ARG A 159 10.13 6.43 -19.97
C ARG A 159 9.27 7.42 -19.20
N ASP A 160 8.77 8.41 -19.89
CA ASP A 160 7.90 9.44 -19.32
C ASP A 160 6.54 9.41 -20.03
N PHE A 161 5.61 8.60 -19.50
CA PHE A 161 4.27 8.44 -20.05
C PHE A 161 3.55 9.78 -20.20
N GLU A 162 3.63 10.65 -19.17
CA GLU A 162 2.90 11.90 -19.14
C GLU A 162 3.31 12.84 -20.27
N ASN A 163 4.58 12.81 -20.69
CA ASN A 163 5.17 13.66 -21.71
C ASN A 163 5.18 13.05 -23.13
N GLU A 164 4.73 11.81 -23.30
CA GLU A 164 4.61 11.22 -24.64
C GLU A 164 3.54 11.93 -25.47
N LEU A 165 3.85 12.21 -26.75
CA LEU A 165 2.97 12.92 -27.66
C LEU A 165 1.93 12.01 -28.30
N LEU A 166 0.71 12.51 -28.41
CA LEU A 166 -0.37 11.94 -29.21
C LEU A 166 -0.38 12.63 -30.57
N LEU A 167 0.29 12.05 -31.55
CA LEU A 167 0.54 12.67 -32.86
C LEU A 167 -0.71 12.88 -33.69
N ASP A 168 -1.80 12.18 -33.41
CA ASP A 168 -3.09 12.33 -34.07
C ASP A 168 -3.98 13.39 -33.39
N SER A 169 -3.54 13.97 -32.27
CA SER A 169 -4.28 15.03 -31.57
C SER A 169 -3.98 16.41 -32.10
N THR A 170 -4.92 17.31 -31.93
CA THR A 170 -4.82 18.74 -32.36
C THR A 170 -5.32 19.67 -31.25
N VAL A 171 -5.17 20.98 -31.46
CA VAL A 171 -5.71 22.01 -30.56
C VAL A 171 -7.26 22.01 -30.50
N ASP A 172 -7.93 21.46 -31.52
CA ASP A 172 -9.39 21.36 -31.56
C ASP A 172 -9.92 20.34 -30.52
N ASP A 173 -9.05 19.49 -30.01
CA ASP A 173 -9.38 18.54 -28.95
C ASP A 173 -9.43 19.18 -27.55
N ILE A 174 -9.14 20.47 -27.41
CA ILE A 174 -9.20 21.18 -26.13
C ILE A 174 -10.64 21.25 -25.60
N ASP A 175 -10.85 20.76 -24.38
CA ASP A 175 -12.12 20.94 -23.66
C ASP A 175 -12.16 22.35 -23.04
N LEU A 176 -13.02 23.22 -23.62
CA LEU A 176 -13.10 24.61 -23.23
C LEU A 176 -13.65 24.84 -21.82
N ASP A 177 -14.52 23.94 -21.34
CA ASP A 177 -15.12 24.06 -20.00
C ASP A 177 -14.04 23.85 -18.92
N ILE A 178 -13.28 22.76 -19.03
CA ILE A 178 -12.21 22.51 -18.06
C ILE A 178 -11.11 23.55 -18.14
N MET A 179 -10.79 24.05 -19.33
CA MET A 179 -9.82 25.14 -19.51
C MET A 179 -10.29 26.42 -18.84
N SER A 180 -11.57 26.77 -18.94
CA SER A 180 -12.14 27.93 -18.25
C SER A 180 -12.00 27.79 -16.73
N ILE A 181 -12.35 26.62 -16.17
CA ILE A 181 -12.22 26.32 -14.74
C ILE A 181 -10.75 26.41 -14.30
N TYR A 182 -9.85 25.79 -15.07
CA TYR A 182 -8.42 25.73 -14.73
C TYR A 182 -7.77 27.11 -14.76
N LYS A 183 -8.02 27.91 -15.81
CA LYS A 183 -7.51 29.27 -15.94
C LYS A 183 -7.95 30.16 -14.77
N SER A 184 -9.22 30.05 -14.35
CA SER A 184 -9.72 30.75 -13.18
C SER A 184 -9.00 30.32 -11.88
N LYS A 185 -8.62 29.03 -11.76
CA LYS A 185 -7.91 28.53 -10.56
C LYS A 185 -6.46 28.99 -10.49
N ILE A 186 -5.78 29.13 -11.64
CA ILE A 186 -4.38 29.57 -11.69
C ILE A 186 -4.23 31.08 -11.91
N ASP A 187 -5.34 31.82 -11.97
CA ASP A 187 -5.41 33.27 -12.14
C ASP A 187 -4.61 33.77 -13.35
N THR A 188 -5.03 33.36 -14.56
CA THR A 188 -4.32 33.73 -15.80
C THR A 188 -5.28 34.14 -16.93
N ASP A 189 -4.88 35.18 -17.69
CA ASP A 189 -5.57 35.65 -18.87
C ASP A 189 -4.99 35.12 -20.21
N LEU A 190 -3.94 34.31 -20.15
CA LEU A 190 -3.34 33.68 -21.33
C LEU A 190 -4.38 32.86 -22.11
N SER A 191 -4.20 32.73 -23.43
CA SER A 191 -5.02 31.85 -24.26
C SER A 191 -4.89 30.38 -23.80
N ASN A 192 -5.84 29.52 -24.16
CA ASN A 192 -5.80 28.11 -23.81
C ASN A 192 -4.52 27.42 -24.32
N GLU A 193 -4.12 27.73 -25.55
CA GLU A 193 -2.90 27.19 -26.13
C GLU A 193 -1.64 27.66 -25.39
N GLU A 194 -1.55 28.96 -25.07
CA GLU A 194 -0.41 29.50 -24.33
C GLU A 194 -0.27 28.86 -22.96
N VAL A 195 -1.38 28.67 -22.21
CA VAL A 195 -1.38 27.97 -20.92
C VAL A 195 -0.90 26.54 -21.08
N LEU A 196 -1.46 25.80 -22.04
CA LEU A 196 -1.10 24.39 -22.22
C LEU A 196 0.34 24.22 -22.73
N LYS A 197 0.85 25.12 -23.57
CA LYS A 197 2.26 25.15 -23.96
C LYS A 197 3.18 25.46 -22.78
N ALA A 198 2.90 26.53 -22.04
CA ALA A 198 3.71 26.93 -20.88
C ALA A 198 3.77 25.86 -19.80
N ARG A 199 2.69 25.07 -19.67
CA ARG A 199 2.60 23.95 -18.72
C ARG A 199 3.14 22.62 -19.26
N GLY A 200 3.52 22.56 -20.57
CA GLY A 200 4.07 21.39 -21.23
C GLY A 200 3.05 20.34 -21.66
N PHE A 201 1.76 20.69 -21.71
CA PHE A 201 0.66 19.80 -22.13
C PHE A 201 0.38 19.82 -23.63
N LEU A 202 0.80 20.89 -24.32
CA LEU A 202 0.90 20.98 -25.78
C LEU A 202 2.35 21.18 -26.18
N ARG A 203 2.82 20.43 -27.17
CA ARG A 203 4.18 20.53 -27.70
C ARG A 203 4.13 20.53 -29.24
N GLU A 204 5.02 21.30 -29.85
CA GLU A 204 5.14 21.36 -31.27
C GLU A 204 6.02 20.24 -31.82
N LYS A 205 5.54 19.56 -32.87
CA LYS A 205 6.30 18.60 -33.64
C LYS A 205 5.98 18.81 -35.13
N ASN A 206 6.99 19.03 -35.95
CA ASN A 206 6.84 19.28 -37.38
C ASN A 206 5.87 20.44 -37.72
N GLY A 207 5.87 21.51 -36.93
CA GLY A 207 5.00 22.68 -37.12
C GLY A 207 3.56 22.49 -36.67
N VAL A 208 3.21 21.35 -36.07
CA VAL A 208 1.87 21.07 -35.56
C VAL A 208 1.91 20.88 -34.02
N LEU A 209 0.90 21.41 -33.34
CA LEU A 209 0.75 21.27 -31.91
C LEU A 209 -0.01 19.98 -31.58
N HIS A 210 0.60 19.18 -30.77
CA HIS A 210 0.03 17.92 -30.30
C HIS A 210 -0.07 17.91 -28.78
N PHE A 211 -1.09 17.24 -28.26
CA PHE A 211 -1.19 16.96 -26.83
C PHE A 211 -0.12 15.97 -26.38
N THR A 212 0.38 16.19 -25.17
CA THR A 212 0.97 15.11 -24.39
C THR A 212 -0.13 14.21 -23.84
N LYS A 213 0.19 12.97 -23.46
CA LYS A 213 -0.81 12.06 -22.87
C LYS A 213 -1.43 12.64 -21.60
N ALA A 214 -0.63 13.25 -20.71
CA ALA A 214 -1.17 13.96 -19.54
C ALA A 214 -2.06 15.13 -19.94
N GLY A 215 -1.66 15.91 -20.93
CA GLY A 215 -2.47 17.02 -21.43
C GLY A 215 -3.84 16.57 -21.94
N MET A 216 -3.88 15.48 -22.71
CA MET A 216 -5.12 14.89 -23.21
C MET A 216 -6.01 14.38 -22.06
N LEU A 217 -5.45 13.67 -21.10
CA LEU A 217 -6.19 13.16 -19.93
C LEU A 217 -6.80 14.29 -19.08
N LEU A 218 -6.11 15.42 -18.98
CA LEU A 218 -6.52 16.55 -18.13
C LEU A 218 -7.45 17.53 -18.85
N PHE A 219 -7.18 17.81 -20.12
CA PHE A 219 -7.78 18.94 -20.85
C PHE A 219 -8.40 18.55 -22.20
N GLY A 220 -8.37 17.26 -22.57
CA GLY A 220 -8.97 16.80 -23.81
C GLY A 220 -10.48 16.62 -23.72
N LYS A 221 -11.22 16.91 -24.81
CA LYS A 221 -12.68 16.66 -24.89
C LYS A 221 -13.03 15.19 -24.76
N ASN A 222 -12.31 14.32 -25.45
CA ASN A 222 -12.58 12.89 -25.54
C ASN A 222 -11.29 12.07 -25.36
N PRO A 223 -10.71 12.00 -24.15
CA PRO A 223 -9.47 11.26 -23.91
C PRO A 223 -9.55 9.79 -24.29
N SER A 224 -10.75 9.18 -24.19
CA SER A 224 -11.00 7.77 -24.50
C SER A 224 -10.77 7.40 -25.96
N VAL A 225 -10.79 8.36 -26.89
CA VAL A 225 -10.42 8.13 -28.30
C VAL A 225 -8.95 7.77 -28.43
N TYR A 226 -8.10 8.42 -27.65
CA TYR A 226 -6.64 8.25 -27.68
C TYR A 226 -6.15 7.24 -26.64
N LEU A 227 -6.83 7.17 -25.50
CA LEU A 227 -6.48 6.36 -24.33
C LEU A 227 -7.73 5.62 -23.82
N PRO A 228 -8.21 4.58 -24.52
CA PRO A 228 -9.51 3.94 -24.25
C PRO A 228 -9.64 3.34 -22.86
N SER A 229 -8.52 2.97 -22.22
CA SER A 229 -8.48 2.41 -20.87
C SER A 229 -8.53 3.47 -19.76
N ALA A 230 -8.38 4.78 -20.12
CA ALA A 230 -8.42 5.89 -19.15
C ALA A 230 -9.85 6.22 -18.74
N ARG A 231 -10.55 5.25 -18.14
CA ARG A 231 -11.95 5.36 -17.73
C ARG A 231 -12.17 4.79 -16.33
N VAL A 232 -13.27 5.21 -15.71
CA VAL A 232 -13.77 4.66 -14.44
C VAL A 232 -15.10 3.97 -14.71
N ARG A 233 -15.20 2.69 -14.40
CA ARG A 233 -16.44 1.93 -14.48
C ARG A 233 -16.97 1.65 -13.09
N VAL A 234 -18.23 2.01 -12.84
CA VAL A 234 -18.89 1.77 -11.56
C VAL A 234 -19.99 0.75 -11.77
N LEU A 235 -19.93 -0.34 -11.00
CA LEU A 235 -20.87 -1.46 -11.01
C LEU A 235 -21.55 -1.55 -9.66
N LYS A 236 -22.89 -1.68 -9.64
CA LYS A 236 -23.65 -2.00 -8.44
C LYS A 236 -24.24 -3.39 -8.56
N PHE A 237 -24.05 -4.19 -7.53
CA PHE A 237 -24.55 -5.55 -7.42
C PHE A 237 -25.64 -5.65 -6.36
N GLU A 238 -26.56 -6.57 -6.56
CA GLU A 238 -27.48 -7.03 -5.53
C GLU A 238 -26.84 -8.23 -4.79
N GLY A 239 -26.73 -8.13 -3.46
CA GLY A 239 -26.06 -9.14 -2.63
C GLY A 239 -24.57 -8.87 -2.43
N VAL A 240 -23.88 -9.89 -1.94
CA VAL A 240 -22.48 -9.80 -1.48
C VAL A 240 -21.48 -10.46 -2.45
N ASP A 241 -21.95 -11.20 -3.44
CA ASP A 241 -21.14 -11.94 -4.39
C ASP A 241 -21.38 -11.48 -5.83
N PHE A 242 -20.33 -11.54 -6.64
CA PHE A 242 -20.44 -11.37 -8.08
C PHE A 242 -20.95 -12.67 -8.72
N LYS A 243 -22.09 -12.60 -9.40
CA LYS A 243 -22.69 -13.75 -10.09
C LYS A 243 -22.61 -13.56 -11.60
N VAL A 244 -22.44 -14.66 -12.33
CA VAL A 244 -22.29 -14.67 -13.78
C VAL A 244 -23.40 -15.49 -14.47
N GLY A 245 -23.58 -15.30 -15.77
CA GLY A 245 -24.54 -16.05 -16.57
C GLY A 245 -26.00 -15.71 -16.25
N ALA A 246 -26.85 -16.72 -16.09
CA ALA A 246 -28.29 -16.54 -15.83
C ALA A 246 -28.58 -15.89 -14.46
N ASP A 247 -27.68 -16.05 -13.51
CA ASP A 247 -27.82 -15.51 -12.16
C ASP A 247 -27.14 -14.11 -12.00
N MET A 248 -26.80 -13.44 -13.12
CA MET A 248 -26.15 -12.13 -13.09
C MET A 248 -26.95 -11.14 -12.23
N ASN A 249 -26.27 -10.52 -11.28
CA ASN A 249 -26.87 -9.64 -10.28
C ASN A 249 -26.41 -8.18 -10.37
N ILE A 250 -25.98 -7.74 -11.57
CA ILE A 250 -25.62 -6.33 -11.81
C ILE A 250 -26.89 -5.48 -11.87
N VAL A 251 -27.04 -4.54 -10.96
CA VAL A 251 -28.18 -3.60 -10.91
C VAL A 251 -27.91 -2.33 -11.70
N LYS A 252 -26.66 -1.84 -11.64
CA LYS A 252 -26.21 -0.64 -12.38
C LYS A 252 -24.81 -0.88 -12.94
N ASP A 253 -24.60 -0.34 -14.16
CA ASP A 253 -23.33 -0.34 -14.86
C ASP A 253 -23.15 1.03 -15.53
N ARG A 254 -22.17 1.78 -15.15
CA ARG A 254 -21.88 3.11 -15.70
C ARG A 254 -20.38 3.27 -15.91
N THR A 255 -20.03 3.83 -17.06
CA THR A 255 -18.66 4.15 -17.43
C THR A 255 -18.52 5.67 -17.59
N PHE A 256 -17.42 6.22 -17.07
CA PHE A 256 -17.03 7.63 -17.13
C PHE A 256 -15.66 7.71 -17.79
N ASP A 257 -15.54 8.40 -18.91
CA ASP A 257 -14.38 8.41 -19.79
C ASP A 257 -14.04 9.80 -20.37
N SER A 258 -14.54 10.86 -19.74
CA SER A 258 -14.21 12.24 -20.02
C SER A 258 -12.80 12.62 -19.52
N CYS A 259 -12.38 13.89 -19.61
CA CYS A 259 -11.17 14.35 -18.92
C CYS A 259 -11.24 14.04 -17.42
N LEU A 260 -10.07 13.84 -16.78
CA LEU A 260 -10.00 13.26 -15.42
C LEU A 260 -10.83 14.04 -14.39
N TYR A 261 -10.83 15.37 -14.48
CA TYR A 261 -11.65 16.20 -13.58
C TYR A 261 -13.14 15.88 -13.69
N LYS A 262 -13.67 15.85 -14.94
CA LYS A 262 -15.09 15.53 -15.19
C LYS A 262 -15.40 14.09 -14.82
N THR A 263 -14.50 13.16 -15.11
CA THR A 263 -14.62 11.73 -14.75
C THR A 263 -14.74 11.54 -13.24
N ILE A 264 -13.88 12.21 -12.45
CA ILE A 264 -13.93 12.17 -10.99
C ILE A 264 -15.25 12.73 -10.47
N ALA A 265 -15.67 13.91 -10.98
CA ALA A 265 -16.89 14.56 -10.55
C ALA A 265 -18.14 13.69 -10.86
N GLN A 266 -18.25 13.20 -12.09
CA GLN A 266 -19.37 12.37 -12.54
C GLN A 266 -19.43 11.03 -11.79
N ALA A 267 -18.28 10.39 -11.58
CA ALA A 267 -18.19 9.15 -10.80
C ALA A 267 -18.57 9.39 -9.34
N LYS A 268 -18.11 10.51 -8.74
CA LYS A 268 -18.48 10.92 -7.38
C LYS A 268 -20.00 11.04 -7.25
N ASP A 269 -20.64 11.82 -8.12
CA ASP A 269 -22.08 12.05 -8.07
C ASP A 269 -22.87 10.75 -8.25
N PHE A 270 -22.41 9.90 -9.17
CA PHE A 270 -23.04 8.61 -9.40
C PHE A 270 -22.88 7.67 -8.18
N ILE A 271 -21.69 7.52 -7.64
CA ILE A 271 -21.44 6.67 -6.44
C ILE A 271 -22.31 7.17 -5.28
N ASN A 272 -22.31 8.49 -5.02
CA ASN A 272 -23.10 9.07 -3.95
C ASN A 272 -24.58 8.76 -4.10
N SER A 273 -25.13 8.79 -5.32
CA SER A 273 -26.51 8.44 -5.61
C SER A 273 -26.85 6.95 -5.41
N GLN A 274 -25.85 6.09 -5.33
CA GLN A 274 -26.02 4.63 -5.16
C GLN A 274 -25.82 4.16 -3.71
N LEU A 275 -25.14 4.97 -2.88
CA LEU A 275 -24.93 4.68 -1.46
C LEU A 275 -26.21 4.89 -0.66
N ARG A 276 -26.35 4.10 0.41
CA ARG A 276 -27.51 4.16 1.30
C ARG A 276 -27.30 5.20 2.39
N GLU A 277 -28.40 5.77 2.85
CA GLU A 277 -28.45 6.61 4.02
C GLU A 277 -29.36 5.95 5.07
N PHE A 278 -28.95 6.05 6.33
CA PHE A 278 -29.69 5.45 7.45
C PHE A 278 -30.16 6.57 8.40
N THR A 279 -31.47 6.73 8.49
CA THR A 279 -32.07 7.67 9.43
C THR A 279 -32.40 6.94 10.73
N HIS A 280 -31.94 7.44 11.86
CA HIS A 280 -32.25 6.95 13.19
C HIS A 280 -32.60 8.09 14.12
N LEU A 281 -33.33 7.80 15.19
CA LEU A 281 -33.63 8.75 16.24
C LEU A 281 -32.47 8.77 17.23
N ASN A 282 -31.84 9.94 17.43
CA ASN A 282 -30.78 10.07 18.43
C ASN A 282 -31.37 10.15 19.86
N GLN A 283 -30.52 10.14 20.88
CA GLN A 283 -30.94 10.17 22.29
C GLN A 283 -31.78 11.44 22.68
N ASN A 284 -31.64 12.50 21.88
CA ASN A 284 -32.40 13.75 22.09
C ASN A 284 -33.73 13.75 21.33
N GLY A 285 -34.14 12.65 20.73
CA GLY A 285 -35.40 12.57 19.97
C GLY A 285 -35.35 13.25 18.60
N ILE A 286 -34.15 13.54 18.07
CA ILE A 286 -33.96 14.17 16.77
C ILE A 286 -33.57 13.10 15.74
N PHE A 287 -34.18 13.13 14.54
CA PHE A 287 -33.78 12.27 13.44
C PHE A 287 -32.42 12.70 12.90
N GLU A 288 -31.49 11.77 12.86
CA GLU A 288 -30.16 11.93 12.30
C GLU A 288 -29.94 10.96 11.15
N THR A 289 -29.50 11.46 10.00
CA THR A 289 -29.21 10.64 8.82
C THR A 289 -27.72 10.45 8.71
N ILE A 290 -27.29 9.19 8.69
CA ILE A 290 -25.88 8.81 8.61
C ILE A 290 -25.65 8.09 7.28
N PRO A 291 -24.69 8.51 6.45
CA PRO A 291 -24.38 7.83 5.22
C PRO A 291 -23.76 6.43 5.47
N GLU A 292 -23.87 5.57 4.48
CA GLU A 292 -23.36 4.21 4.51
C GLU A 292 -21.85 4.16 4.76
N TYR A 293 -21.10 5.05 4.15
CA TYR A 293 -19.67 5.26 4.33
C TYR A 293 -19.38 6.74 4.59
N PRO A 294 -18.29 7.10 5.30
CA PRO A 294 -17.82 8.47 5.32
C PRO A 294 -17.44 8.88 3.88
N GLU A 295 -18.00 10.01 3.40
CA GLU A 295 -17.79 10.49 2.03
C GLU A 295 -16.31 10.60 1.70
N PHE A 296 -15.52 11.12 2.63
CA PHE A 296 -14.08 11.26 2.44
C PHE A 296 -13.40 9.93 2.10
N ALA A 297 -13.76 8.83 2.75
CA ALA A 297 -13.04 7.56 2.61
C ALA A 297 -13.12 6.99 1.19
N TRP A 298 -14.33 6.90 0.62
CA TRP A 298 -14.49 6.38 -0.74
C TRP A 298 -14.12 7.39 -1.82
N TYR A 299 -14.34 8.70 -1.57
CA TYR A 299 -13.98 9.74 -2.51
C TYR A 299 -12.46 9.87 -2.65
N GLU A 300 -11.72 9.88 -1.55
CA GLU A 300 -10.25 9.83 -1.55
C GLU A 300 -9.74 8.56 -2.22
N GLY A 301 -10.40 7.42 -2.01
CA GLY A 301 -10.10 6.18 -2.71
C GLY A 301 -10.23 6.30 -4.24
N LEU A 302 -11.31 6.92 -4.73
CA LEU A 302 -11.52 7.23 -6.16
C LEU A 302 -10.44 8.17 -6.69
N VAL A 303 -10.16 9.26 -5.98
CA VAL A 303 -9.16 10.26 -6.38
C VAL A 303 -7.77 9.63 -6.45
N ASN A 304 -7.40 8.83 -5.46
CA ASN A 304 -6.13 8.10 -5.44
C ASN A 304 -6.05 7.08 -6.59
N ALA A 305 -7.14 6.35 -6.86
CA ALA A 305 -7.21 5.42 -7.97
C ALA A 305 -6.95 6.10 -9.32
N VAL A 306 -7.52 7.29 -9.55
CA VAL A 306 -7.31 8.08 -10.77
C VAL A 306 -5.91 8.70 -10.81
N THR A 307 -5.45 9.29 -9.71
CA THR A 307 -4.17 10.01 -9.67
C THR A 307 -2.97 9.07 -9.83
N HIS A 308 -3.05 7.87 -9.25
CA HIS A 308 -1.93 6.92 -9.20
C HIS A 308 -2.06 5.73 -10.16
N ARG A 309 -3.14 5.69 -10.98
CA ARG A 309 -3.31 4.66 -12.00
C ARG A 309 -2.07 4.56 -12.90
N ASP A 310 -1.70 3.33 -13.26
CA ASP A 310 -0.76 3.12 -14.36
C ASP A 310 -1.48 3.30 -15.71
N TYR A 311 -1.36 4.50 -16.29
CA TYR A 311 -1.97 4.82 -17.58
C TYR A 311 -1.27 4.17 -18.77
N SER A 312 -0.09 3.56 -18.58
CA SER A 312 0.57 2.76 -19.61
C SER A 312 -0.08 1.38 -19.79
N ASN A 313 -0.80 0.89 -18.78
CA ASN A 313 -1.62 -0.30 -18.86
C ASN A 313 -2.88 -0.03 -19.69
N SER A 314 -2.86 -0.50 -20.95
CA SER A 314 -3.98 -0.34 -21.90
C SER A 314 -5.03 -1.45 -21.81
N GLY A 315 -4.75 -2.54 -21.09
CA GLY A 315 -5.64 -3.71 -20.98
C GLY A 315 -6.71 -3.58 -19.91
N GLU A 316 -6.51 -2.71 -18.92
CA GLU A 316 -7.36 -2.60 -17.75
C GLU A 316 -7.78 -1.16 -17.46
N TYR A 317 -8.86 -0.98 -16.73
CA TYR A 317 -9.39 0.32 -16.33
C TYR A 317 -9.80 0.30 -14.85
N ILE A 318 -9.98 1.48 -14.27
CA ILE A 318 -10.43 1.60 -12.88
C ILE A 318 -11.84 1.02 -12.77
N THR A 319 -12.02 0.08 -11.84
CA THR A 319 -13.31 -0.55 -11.58
C THR A 319 -13.72 -0.32 -10.14
N ILE A 320 -14.93 0.23 -9.95
CA ILE A 320 -15.54 0.41 -8.63
C ILE A 320 -16.75 -0.52 -8.55
N LYS A 321 -16.78 -1.35 -7.52
CA LYS A 321 -17.88 -2.30 -7.29
C LYS A 321 -18.56 -1.96 -5.97
N LEU A 322 -19.89 -1.84 -6.03
CA LEU A 322 -20.74 -1.60 -4.87
C LEU A 322 -21.54 -2.88 -4.60
N PHE A 323 -21.24 -3.54 -3.49
CA PHE A 323 -21.97 -4.68 -2.95
C PHE A 323 -22.82 -4.23 -1.76
N ASP A 324 -23.68 -5.13 -1.25
CA ASP A 324 -24.51 -4.81 -0.08
C ASP A 324 -23.71 -4.68 1.22
N ASP A 325 -22.52 -5.28 1.28
CA ASP A 325 -21.66 -5.34 2.46
C ASP A 325 -20.33 -4.55 2.32
N ARG A 326 -19.95 -4.14 1.10
CA ARG A 326 -18.68 -3.47 0.85
C ARG A 326 -18.65 -2.66 -0.45
N LEU A 327 -17.72 -1.73 -0.50
CA LEU A 327 -17.30 -0.98 -1.68
C LEU A 327 -15.85 -1.39 -2.01
N GLU A 328 -15.60 -1.73 -3.27
CA GLU A 328 -14.27 -2.10 -3.80
C GLU A 328 -13.83 -1.08 -4.84
N ILE A 329 -12.59 -0.60 -4.76
CA ILE A 329 -11.95 0.25 -5.78
C ILE A 329 -10.69 -0.45 -6.25
N LEU A 330 -10.69 -0.91 -7.50
CA LEU A 330 -9.54 -1.53 -8.16
C LEU A 330 -8.93 -0.53 -9.14
N SER A 331 -7.65 -0.21 -8.96
CA SER A 331 -6.87 0.65 -9.85
C SER A 331 -5.72 -0.14 -10.48
N PRO A 332 -5.60 -0.17 -11.83
CA PRO A 332 -4.47 -0.79 -12.50
C PRO A 332 -3.13 -0.12 -12.16
N GLY A 333 -2.11 -0.93 -11.94
CA GLY A 333 -0.77 -0.55 -11.50
C GLY A 333 -0.55 -0.86 -10.02
N LYS A 334 0.57 -1.53 -9.72
CA LYS A 334 1.02 -1.78 -8.33
C LYS A 334 1.31 -0.47 -7.61
N LEU A 335 1.52 -0.51 -6.30
CA LEU A 335 2.06 0.63 -5.55
C LEU A 335 3.39 1.07 -6.18
N GLY A 336 3.51 2.37 -6.45
CA GLY A 336 4.65 2.90 -7.20
C GLY A 336 5.90 3.14 -6.35
N GLY A 337 7.07 3.14 -6.99
CA GLY A 337 8.34 3.38 -6.34
C GLY A 337 8.64 2.35 -5.24
N PHE A 338 8.97 2.83 -4.03
CA PHE A 338 9.26 2.02 -2.84
C PHE A 338 8.15 2.06 -1.79
N VAL A 339 6.95 2.42 -2.21
CA VAL A 339 5.77 2.35 -1.36
C VAL A 339 5.31 0.89 -1.32
N THR A 340 5.08 0.39 -0.13
CA THR A 340 4.48 -0.94 0.12
C THR A 340 3.19 -0.77 0.92
N LEU A 341 2.37 -1.81 0.99
CA LEU A 341 1.14 -1.80 1.79
C LEU A 341 1.38 -1.35 3.24
N ASP A 342 2.53 -1.70 3.82
CA ASP A 342 2.89 -1.31 5.18
C ASP A 342 3.39 0.14 5.31
N THR A 343 4.00 0.67 4.24
CA THR A 343 4.61 2.02 4.28
C THR A 343 3.74 3.10 3.62
N MET A 344 2.65 2.73 2.93
CA MET A 344 1.78 3.67 2.21
C MET A 344 1.14 4.75 3.10
N LYS A 345 1.05 4.52 4.41
CA LYS A 345 0.59 5.51 5.39
C LYS A 345 1.63 6.61 5.67
N THR A 346 2.90 6.36 5.37
CA THR A 346 4.01 7.26 5.74
C THR A 346 4.87 7.69 4.57
N LYS A 347 4.97 6.87 3.52
CA LYS A 347 5.76 7.16 2.32
C LYS A 347 4.88 7.67 1.19
N ARG A 348 5.47 8.53 0.36
CA ARG A 348 4.81 9.12 -0.81
C ARG A 348 5.58 8.77 -2.07
N TYR A 349 4.82 8.44 -3.10
CA TYR A 349 5.28 8.35 -4.48
C TYR A 349 4.17 8.81 -5.41
N SER A 350 4.49 9.66 -6.38
CA SER A 350 3.56 10.04 -7.45
C SER A 350 4.02 9.41 -8.76
N ARG A 351 3.23 8.46 -9.27
CA ARG A 351 3.45 7.88 -10.60
C ARG A 351 3.24 8.91 -11.69
N ASN A 352 2.21 9.73 -11.54
CA ASN A 352 1.79 10.75 -12.50
C ASN A 352 1.89 12.15 -11.88
N PRO A 353 3.11 12.71 -11.75
CA PRO A 353 3.32 13.98 -11.04
C PRO A 353 2.65 15.19 -11.72
N GLN A 354 2.53 15.22 -13.05
CA GLN A 354 1.85 16.32 -13.73
C GLN A 354 0.33 16.26 -13.53
N ILE A 355 -0.25 15.06 -13.60
CA ILE A 355 -1.68 14.84 -13.31
C ILE A 355 -1.96 15.23 -11.86
N ALA A 356 -1.15 14.75 -10.90
CA ALA A 356 -1.31 15.07 -9.49
C ALA A 356 -1.26 16.58 -9.24
N ARG A 357 -0.30 17.29 -9.84
CA ARG A 357 -0.16 18.75 -9.73
C ARG A 357 -1.41 19.49 -10.21
N VAL A 358 -1.92 19.16 -11.41
CA VAL A 358 -3.10 19.84 -11.96
C VAL A 358 -4.36 19.52 -11.13
N LEU A 359 -4.55 18.28 -10.70
CA LEU A 359 -5.67 17.93 -9.82
C LEU A 359 -5.57 18.64 -8.46
N ASN A 360 -4.37 18.91 -7.96
CA ASN A 360 -4.14 19.73 -6.76
C ASN A 360 -4.53 21.21 -7.05
N GLU A 361 -4.07 21.80 -8.13
CA GLU A 361 -4.41 23.17 -8.55
C GLU A 361 -5.93 23.34 -8.76
N LEU A 362 -6.61 22.30 -9.22
CA LEU A 362 -8.08 22.25 -9.35
C LEU A 362 -8.79 22.01 -7.98
N GLY A 363 -8.05 21.72 -6.94
CA GLY A 363 -8.59 21.52 -5.58
C GLY A 363 -9.16 20.11 -5.32
N ILE A 364 -8.90 19.14 -6.21
CA ILE A 364 -9.34 17.75 -6.07
C ILE A 364 -8.41 16.98 -5.13
N VAL A 365 -7.09 17.12 -5.30
CA VAL A 365 -6.05 16.48 -4.49
C VAL A 365 -5.51 17.46 -3.45
N ARG A 366 -5.25 17.00 -2.23
CA ARG A 366 -4.46 17.71 -1.23
C ARG A 366 -3.18 16.95 -0.96
N GLU A 367 -2.05 17.51 -1.36
CA GLU A 367 -0.73 16.87 -1.24
C GLU A 367 -0.16 16.91 0.20
N LEU A 368 -0.93 16.55 1.22
CA LEU A 368 -0.53 16.63 2.63
C LEU A 368 -0.06 15.30 3.25
N ASN A 369 0.10 14.22 2.46
CA ASN A 369 0.42 12.86 2.94
C ASN A 369 -0.55 12.29 3.99
N GLU A 370 -1.77 12.81 4.08
CA GLU A 370 -2.74 12.45 5.10
C GLU A 370 -3.88 11.58 4.55
N GLY A 371 -4.05 11.51 3.22
CA GLY A 371 -5.21 10.88 2.57
C GLY A 371 -5.47 9.46 3.06
N VAL A 372 -4.47 8.57 2.95
CA VAL A 372 -4.63 7.17 3.42
C VAL A 372 -4.86 7.12 4.93
N LYS A 373 -4.10 7.83 5.75
CA LYS A 373 -4.30 7.87 7.21
C LYS A 373 -5.70 8.34 7.57
N ARG A 374 -6.18 9.36 6.85
CA ARG A 374 -7.49 9.92 7.07
C ARG A 374 -8.61 8.95 6.67
N ILE A 375 -8.45 8.16 5.60
CA ILE A 375 -9.41 7.08 5.28
C ILE A 375 -9.60 6.17 6.49
N TYR A 376 -8.49 5.73 7.15
CA TYR A 376 -8.58 4.90 8.35
C TYR A 376 -9.31 5.61 9.50
N SER A 377 -8.96 6.85 9.81
CA SER A 377 -9.59 7.59 10.90
C SER A 377 -11.07 7.88 10.64
N GLU A 378 -11.45 8.19 9.41
CA GLU A 378 -12.85 8.42 9.03
C GLU A 378 -13.68 7.12 9.12
N MET A 379 -13.14 5.98 8.67
CA MET A 379 -13.82 4.68 8.84
C MET A 379 -14.02 4.34 10.31
N GLN A 380 -13.02 4.57 11.16
CA GLN A 380 -13.10 4.35 12.61
C GLN A 380 -14.13 5.30 13.27
N SER A 381 -14.17 6.57 12.86
CA SER A 381 -15.15 7.55 13.38
C SER A 381 -16.60 7.17 13.07
N PHE A 382 -16.81 6.40 12.00
CA PHE A 382 -18.11 5.84 11.61
C PHE A 382 -18.35 4.45 12.21
N PHE A 383 -17.49 3.98 13.11
CA PHE A 383 -17.55 2.63 13.70
C PHE A 383 -17.52 1.49 12.67
N LEU A 384 -16.93 1.75 11.53
CA LEU A 384 -16.68 0.76 10.48
C LEU A 384 -15.33 0.09 10.69
N LYS A 385 -15.10 -1.04 10.01
CA LYS A 385 -13.80 -1.71 10.01
C LYS A 385 -12.76 -0.86 9.30
N ASP A 386 -11.50 -1.07 9.65
CA ASP A 386 -10.37 -0.49 8.93
C ASP A 386 -10.42 -0.86 7.45
N PRO A 387 -10.01 0.07 6.55
CA PRO A 387 -9.91 -0.22 5.13
C PRO A 387 -8.87 -1.31 4.86
N ILE A 388 -9.17 -2.17 3.89
CA ILE A 388 -8.28 -3.25 3.46
C ILE A 388 -7.65 -2.86 2.13
N TYR A 389 -6.32 -2.77 2.10
CA TYR A 389 -5.55 -2.58 0.88
C TYR A 389 -4.83 -3.86 0.51
N SER A 390 -4.84 -4.21 -0.78
CA SER A 390 -4.12 -5.37 -1.31
C SER A 390 -3.63 -5.12 -2.74
N GLU A 391 -2.70 -5.94 -3.19
CA GLU A 391 -2.22 -6.00 -4.58
C GLU A 391 -2.51 -7.41 -5.13
N PRO A 392 -3.79 -7.70 -5.53
CA PRO A 392 -4.25 -9.05 -5.81
C PRO A 392 -3.44 -9.76 -6.90
N ASP A 393 -3.05 -9.04 -7.97
CA ASP A 393 -2.33 -9.59 -9.12
C ASP A 393 -0.91 -9.03 -9.21
N MET A 394 -0.42 -8.36 -8.16
CA MET A 394 0.83 -7.58 -8.18
C MET A 394 0.93 -6.53 -9.31
N ASN A 395 -0.19 -6.29 -10.02
CA ASN A 395 -0.32 -5.34 -11.11
C ASN A 395 -1.45 -4.32 -10.88
N SER A 396 -2.14 -4.42 -9.76
CA SER A 396 -3.24 -3.52 -9.39
C SER A 396 -3.27 -3.27 -7.88
N VAL A 397 -3.88 -2.17 -7.48
CA VAL A 397 -4.17 -1.86 -6.07
C VAL A 397 -5.67 -1.96 -5.85
N LEU A 398 -6.07 -2.75 -4.88
CA LEU A 398 -7.46 -2.90 -4.45
C LEU A 398 -7.65 -2.28 -3.07
N LEU A 399 -8.60 -1.35 -2.97
CA LEU A 399 -9.14 -0.83 -1.72
C LEU A 399 -10.51 -1.44 -1.47
N VAL A 400 -10.71 -2.03 -0.29
CA VAL A 400 -12.01 -2.53 0.17
C VAL A 400 -12.44 -1.75 1.41
N LEU A 401 -13.63 -1.16 1.35
CA LEU A 401 -14.32 -0.53 2.47
C LEU A 401 -15.52 -1.40 2.84
N GLU A 402 -15.46 -2.09 3.96
CA GLU A 402 -16.57 -2.92 4.43
C GLU A 402 -17.63 -2.09 5.17
N ASN A 403 -18.90 -2.37 4.89
CA ASN A 403 -20.03 -1.79 5.58
C ASN A 403 -20.83 -2.88 6.28
N ASN A 404 -20.52 -3.17 7.51
CA ASN A 404 -21.30 -4.08 8.32
C ASN A 404 -22.27 -3.28 9.23
N ILE A 405 -23.46 -3.00 8.73
CA ILE A 405 -24.46 -2.16 9.39
C ILE A 405 -24.87 -2.72 10.77
N VAL A 406 -25.04 -4.03 10.88
CA VAL A 406 -25.42 -4.67 12.14
C VAL A 406 -24.34 -4.56 13.19
N MET A 407 -23.08 -4.78 12.78
CA MET A 407 -21.93 -4.64 13.68
C MET A 407 -21.63 -3.17 14.01
N ARG A 408 -21.94 -2.25 13.09
CA ARG A 408 -21.82 -0.81 13.32
C ARG A 408 -22.70 -0.34 14.47
N SER A 409 -23.96 -0.76 14.50
CA SER A 409 -24.87 -0.41 15.62
C SER A 409 -24.35 -0.95 16.95
N LYS A 410 -23.92 -2.21 16.99
CA LYS A 410 -23.30 -2.80 18.19
C LYS A 410 -22.05 -2.06 18.65
N ARG A 411 -21.14 -1.75 17.75
CA ARG A 411 -19.92 -1.00 18.09
C ARG A 411 -20.21 0.43 18.56
N LYS A 412 -21.23 1.07 17.95
CA LYS A 412 -21.69 2.39 18.40
C LYS A 412 -22.23 2.30 19.84
N GLU A 413 -23.06 1.31 20.16
CA GLU A 413 -23.57 1.08 21.51
C GLU A 413 -22.45 0.75 22.51
N GLU A 414 -21.53 -0.13 22.13
CA GLU A 414 -20.37 -0.47 22.94
C GLU A 414 -19.45 0.73 23.19
N ASN A 415 -19.21 1.58 22.18
CA ASN A 415 -18.39 2.77 22.33
C ASN A 415 -19.10 3.90 23.08
N MET A 416 -20.42 4.02 22.98
CA MET A 416 -21.19 4.96 23.82
C MET A 416 -21.14 4.55 25.30
N LEU A 417 -21.35 3.26 25.60
CA LEU A 417 -21.16 2.74 26.95
C LEU A 417 -19.74 2.98 27.49
N LYS A 418 -18.74 2.95 26.59
CA LYS A 418 -17.34 3.28 26.93
C LYS A 418 -17.16 4.76 27.28
N SER A 419 -17.66 5.64 26.42
CA SER A 419 -17.43 7.08 26.57
C SER A 419 -18.06 7.64 27.86
N ASP A 420 -19.25 7.17 28.21
CA ASP A 420 -19.99 7.68 29.38
C ASP A 420 -19.39 7.24 30.72
N ILE A 421 -18.79 6.01 30.76
CA ILE A 421 -18.18 5.49 31.99
C ILE A 421 -16.72 5.95 32.14
N ILE A 422 -15.99 6.11 31.06
CA ILE A 422 -14.53 6.32 31.07
C ILE A 422 -14.15 7.80 30.99
N GLN A 423 -14.88 8.62 30.25
CA GLN A 423 -14.49 10.01 29.99
C GLN A 423 -14.52 10.89 31.26
N GLU A 424 -15.48 10.70 32.16
CA GLU A 424 -15.55 11.44 33.45
C GLU A 424 -14.39 11.13 34.41
N LYS A 425 -13.77 9.96 34.30
CA LYS A 425 -12.74 9.48 35.24
C LYS A 425 -11.38 9.20 34.58
N TRP A 426 -11.32 9.12 33.25
CA TRP A 426 -10.10 8.75 32.51
C TRP A 426 -8.92 9.69 32.78
N ASP A 427 -9.17 10.99 32.83
CA ASP A 427 -8.13 12.00 33.09
C ASP A 427 -7.58 11.95 34.52
N SER A 428 -8.29 11.30 35.44
CA SER A 428 -7.85 11.09 36.83
C SER A 428 -7.00 9.82 37.01
N LEU A 429 -6.92 8.97 35.98
CA LEU A 429 -6.15 7.73 36.00
C LEU A 429 -4.70 7.97 35.59
N ASN A 430 -3.77 7.30 36.29
CA ASN A 430 -2.39 7.28 35.85
C ASN A 430 -2.18 6.29 34.67
N TYR A 431 -1.03 6.36 34.03
CA TYR A 431 -0.69 5.55 32.85
C TYR A 431 -0.87 4.03 33.06
N LEU A 432 -0.51 3.49 34.22
CA LEU A 432 -0.66 2.06 34.51
C LEU A 432 -2.11 1.67 34.69
N GLU A 433 -2.92 2.52 35.31
CA GLU A 433 -4.36 2.32 35.52
C GLU A 433 -5.09 2.36 34.16
N GLN A 434 -4.75 3.30 33.29
CA GLN A 434 -5.28 3.39 31.93
C GLN A 434 -4.92 2.15 31.11
N LYS A 435 -3.67 1.68 31.20
CA LYS A 435 -3.19 0.48 30.51
C LYS A 435 -3.92 -0.79 30.93
N VAL A 436 -4.17 -0.95 32.23
CA VAL A 436 -4.92 -2.10 32.78
C VAL A 436 -6.37 -2.03 32.33
N LEU A 437 -7.00 -0.88 32.42
CA LEU A 437 -8.40 -0.68 32.04
C LEU A 437 -8.62 -0.95 30.54
N SER A 438 -7.74 -0.44 29.67
CA SER A 438 -7.77 -0.74 28.23
C SER A 438 -7.62 -2.25 27.95
N THR A 439 -6.74 -2.93 28.69
CA THR A 439 -6.54 -4.37 28.51
C THR A 439 -7.75 -5.20 28.96
N ILE A 440 -8.40 -4.82 30.09
CA ILE A 440 -9.64 -5.48 30.50
C ILE A 440 -10.72 -5.28 29.45
N TYR A 441 -10.74 -4.07 28.91
CA TYR A 441 -11.69 -3.71 27.88
C TYR A 441 -11.52 -4.57 26.60
N ASP A 442 -10.29 -4.69 26.09
CA ASP A 442 -9.99 -5.43 24.85
C ASP A 442 -10.15 -6.94 25.00
N LYS A 443 -9.81 -7.50 26.18
CA LYS A 443 -9.87 -8.93 26.46
C LYS A 443 -11.18 -9.40 27.10
N GLY A 444 -12.00 -8.48 27.57
CA GLY A 444 -13.21 -8.74 28.34
C GLY A 444 -12.95 -9.03 29.83
N GLU A 445 -11.77 -9.51 30.20
CA GLU A 445 -11.42 -9.88 31.59
C GLU A 445 -9.90 -9.89 31.79
N ILE A 446 -9.45 -9.74 33.06
CA ILE A 446 -8.05 -9.90 33.45
C ILE A 446 -7.93 -10.51 34.85
N THR A 447 -6.89 -11.27 35.09
CA THR A 447 -6.55 -11.78 36.44
C THR A 447 -5.52 -10.89 37.12
N SER A 448 -5.37 -11.01 38.45
CA SER A 448 -4.33 -10.27 39.19
C SER A 448 -2.90 -10.66 38.76
N GLU A 449 -2.71 -11.87 38.26
CA GLU A 449 -1.41 -12.34 37.79
C GLU A 449 -1.07 -11.77 36.41
N GLU A 450 -2.04 -11.73 35.50
CA GLU A 450 -1.88 -11.07 34.20
C GLU A 450 -1.67 -9.57 34.36
N THR A 451 -2.38 -8.94 35.30
CA THR A 451 -2.17 -7.53 35.63
C THR A 451 -0.74 -7.29 36.13
N ALA A 452 -0.20 -8.13 37.00
CA ALA A 452 1.18 -8.00 37.48
C ALA A 452 2.20 -8.07 36.32
N LYS A 453 2.02 -9.01 35.40
CA LYS A 453 2.83 -9.13 34.18
C LYS A 453 2.68 -7.91 33.26
N LEU A 454 1.46 -7.44 33.06
CA LEU A 454 1.14 -6.31 32.19
C LEU A 454 1.81 -4.99 32.62
N ILE A 455 1.80 -4.73 33.94
CA ILE A 455 2.39 -3.51 34.51
C ILE A 455 3.86 -3.65 34.91
N ASP A 456 4.44 -4.84 34.73
CA ASP A 456 5.81 -5.19 35.13
C ASP A 456 6.09 -4.87 36.61
N ARG A 457 5.20 -5.29 37.48
CA ARG A 457 5.26 -5.09 38.94
C ARG A 457 4.81 -6.35 39.72
N GLY A 458 5.14 -6.42 41.00
CA GLY A 458 4.73 -7.52 41.86
C GLY A 458 3.20 -7.60 42.02
N LYS A 459 2.72 -8.83 42.32
CA LYS A 459 1.28 -9.15 42.48
C LYS A 459 0.58 -8.24 43.51
N THR A 460 1.27 -7.87 44.58
CA THR A 460 0.70 -6.95 45.61
C THR A 460 0.38 -5.55 45.02
N THR A 461 1.23 -5.04 44.15
CA THR A 461 1.02 -3.75 43.45
C THR A 461 -0.12 -3.84 42.46
N ALA A 462 -0.20 -4.95 41.71
CA ALA A 462 -1.29 -5.20 40.77
C ALA A 462 -2.66 -5.25 41.48
N VAL A 463 -2.74 -5.96 42.61
CA VAL A 463 -3.98 -6.03 43.41
C VAL A 463 -4.36 -4.67 43.96
N LYS A 464 -3.41 -3.85 44.46
CA LYS A 464 -3.69 -2.48 44.89
C LYS A 464 -4.26 -1.64 43.77
N LEU A 465 -3.70 -1.73 42.56
CA LEU A 465 -4.19 -1.01 41.40
C LEU A 465 -5.61 -1.46 41.03
N LEU A 466 -5.86 -2.76 40.96
CA LEU A 466 -7.18 -3.31 40.66
C LEU A 466 -8.22 -2.89 41.71
N ASN A 467 -7.89 -2.91 43.02
CA ASN A 467 -8.79 -2.44 44.06
C ASN A 467 -9.11 -0.95 43.92
N LYS A 468 -8.13 -0.11 43.56
CA LYS A 468 -8.38 1.29 43.28
C LYS A 468 -9.38 1.47 42.10
N LEU A 469 -9.26 0.69 41.04
CA LEU A 469 -10.21 0.72 39.92
C LEU A 469 -11.61 0.24 40.34
N ILE A 470 -11.71 -0.72 41.28
CA ILE A 470 -12.99 -1.13 41.90
C ILE A 470 -13.57 0.01 42.70
N ASP A 471 -12.78 0.64 43.59
CA ASP A 471 -13.23 1.78 44.41
C ASP A 471 -13.70 2.97 43.57
N MET A 472 -13.09 3.16 42.40
CA MET A 472 -13.53 4.15 41.41
C MET A 472 -14.77 3.71 40.61
N ASN A 473 -15.27 2.49 40.86
CA ASN A 473 -16.48 1.94 40.21
C ASN A 473 -16.30 1.73 38.69
N LEU A 474 -15.09 1.38 38.26
CA LEU A 474 -14.75 1.17 36.85
C LEU A 474 -14.71 -0.31 36.47
N ILE A 475 -14.34 -1.19 37.43
CA ILE A 475 -14.28 -2.64 37.24
C ILE A 475 -14.95 -3.36 38.37
N VAL A 476 -15.31 -4.61 38.14
CA VAL A 476 -15.91 -5.52 39.13
C VAL A 476 -15.07 -6.78 39.19
N TRP A 477 -14.89 -7.27 40.41
CA TRP A 477 -14.27 -8.58 40.63
C TRP A 477 -15.33 -9.71 40.54
N VAL A 478 -15.03 -10.77 39.81
CA VAL A 478 -15.89 -11.92 39.59
C VAL A 478 -15.13 -13.18 40.00
N GLY A 479 -15.62 -13.86 41.03
CA GLY A 479 -15.03 -15.10 41.56
C GLY A 479 -15.88 -15.73 42.63
N THR A 480 -15.53 -16.93 43.09
CA THR A 480 -16.31 -17.71 44.07
C THR A 480 -16.11 -17.23 45.49
N CYS A 481 -14.94 -16.66 45.83
CA CYS A 481 -14.64 -16.08 47.15
C CYS A 481 -13.46 -15.09 47.01
N LYS A 482 -13.31 -14.15 47.98
CA LYS A 482 -12.26 -13.10 47.96
C LYS A 482 -10.82 -13.62 47.83
N SER A 483 -10.56 -14.88 48.12
CA SER A 483 -9.24 -15.54 48.01
C SER A 483 -9.13 -16.44 46.75
N ASP A 484 -10.11 -16.39 45.85
CA ASP A 484 -10.09 -17.21 44.65
C ASP A 484 -8.96 -16.78 43.70
N THR A 485 -7.98 -17.65 43.52
CA THR A 485 -6.82 -17.43 42.64
C THR A 485 -7.20 -17.39 41.18
N LYS A 486 -8.40 -17.86 40.80
CA LYS A 486 -8.97 -17.85 39.46
C LYS A 486 -9.97 -16.71 39.26
N GLY A 487 -10.17 -15.86 40.27
CA GLY A 487 -11.04 -14.68 40.16
C GLY A 487 -10.54 -13.71 39.10
N LYS A 488 -11.50 -13.11 38.43
CA LYS A 488 -11.26 -12.21 37.27
C LYS A 488 -11.86 -10.85 37.52
N TYR A 489 -11.31 -9.85 36.87
CA TYR A 489 -11.78 -8.49 36.86
C TYR A 489 -12.34 -8.17 35.49
N ILE A 490 -13.53 -7.63 35.45
CA ILE A 490 -14.27 -7.22 34.23
C ILE A 490 -14.68 -5.76 34.35
N ILE A 491 -14.95 -5.11 33.24
CA ILE A 491 -15.54 -3.76 33.22
C ILE A 491 -16.92 -3.82 33.85
N LYS A 492 -17.27 -2.79 34.64
CA LYS A 492 -18.56 -2.72 35.33
C LYS A 492 -19.65 -2.26 34.38
#